data_aee9e20ada6478e806aaac956f349267
#
_entry.id   aee9e20ada6478e806aaac956f349267
#
_cell.length_a   1.000
_cell.length_b   1.000
_cell.length_c   1.000
_cell.angle_alpha   90.00
_cell.angle_beta   90.00
_cell.angle_gamma   90.00
#
_symmetry.space_group_name_H-M   'P 1'
#
loop_
_entity.id
_entity.type
_entity.pdbx_description
1 polymer ?
#
loop_
_entity_poly.entity_id
_entity_poly.type
_entity_poly.pdbx_seq_one_letter_code
_entity_poly.pdbx_strand_id
1 'polypeptide(L)' 'LNRQRIRAAKNYLTSEPKFTLAEISNQVGIMDEKYFMRLFKRYEGVTATSYREAFFQKKKNRI' A
#
# COMPACT_ATOMS: atom_id res chain seq x y z
N LEU A 1 7.80 -10.67 10.00
CA LEU A 1 6.38 -10.83 9.72
C LEU A 1 5.76 -9.58 9.13
N ASN A 2 5.94 -8.46 9.84
CA ASN A 2 5.35 -7.23 9.35
C ASN A 2 5.98 -6.77 8.05
N ARG A 3 7.26 -7.01 7.90
CA ARG A 3 7.93 -6.64 6.65
C ARG A 3 7.32 -7.37 5.47
N GLN A 4 7.01 -8.64 5.64
CA GLN A 4 6.41 -9.42 4.57
C GLN A 4 5.02 -8.92 4.26
N ARG A 5 4.27 -8.53 5.30
CA ARG A 5 2.94 -7.98 5.08
C ARG A 5 2.99 -6.66 4.33
N ILE A 6 3.95 -5.81 4.68
CA ILE A 6 4.10 -4.54 3.98
C ILE A 6 4.50 -4.77 2.52
N ARG A 7 5.37 -5.74 2.29
CA ARG A 7 5.75 -6.07 0.92
C ARG A 7 4.55 -6.53 0.10
N ALA A 8 3.71 -7.38 0.68
CA ALA A 8 2.49 -7.82 0.01
C ALA A 8 1.57 -6.64 -0.24
N ALA A 9 1.48 -5.72 0.71
CA ALA A 9 0.63 -4.56 0.55
C ALA A 9 1.07 -3.70 -0.63
N LYS A 10 2.37 -3.60 -0.85
CA LYS A 10 2.86 -2.82 -1.99
C LYS A 10 2.36 -3.39 -3.30
N ASN A 11 2.29 -4.70 -3.41
CA ASN A 11 1.75 -5.33 -4.61
C ASN A 11 0.28 -5.00 -4.81
N TYR A 12 -0.49 -5.03 -3.72
CA TYR A 12 -1.90 -4.68 -3.82
C TYR A 12 -2.09 -3.21 -4.16
N LEU A 13 -1.24 -2.35 -3.61
CA LEU A 13 -1.36 -0.91 -3.85
C LEU A 13 -1.15 -0.56 -5.32
N THR A 14 -0.36 -1.34 -6.02
CA THR A 14 -0.01 -1.04 -7.41
C THR A 14 -0.71 -1.96 -8.40
N SER A 15 -1.67 -2.74 -7.94
CA SER A 15 -2.38 -3.66 -8.83
C SER A 15 -3.59 -2.99 -9.45
N GLU A 16 -4.18 -3.67 -10.43
CA GLU A 16 -5.40 -3.23 -11.07
C GLU A 16 -6.33 -4.42 -11.17
N PRO A 17 -7.61 -4.26 -10.81
CA PRO A 17 -8.22 -3.03 -10.32
C PRO A 17 -7.71 -2.64 -8.96
N LYS A 18 -7.93 -1.39 -8.59
CA LYS A 18 -7.42 -0.88 -7.34
C LYS A 18 -8.19 -1.42 -6.14
N PHE A 19 -7.47 -1.74 -5.09
CA PHE A 19 -8.07 -2.11 -3.82
C PHE A 19 -8.13 -0.90 -2.90
N THR A 20 -9.15 -0.85 -2.04
CA THR A 20 -9.16 0.18 -1.01
C THR A 20 -8.12 -0.17 0.04
N LEU A 21 -7.74 0.83 0.84
CA LEU A 21 -6.77 0.58 1.90
C LEU A 21 -7.32 -0.41 2.92
N ALA A 22 -8.62 -0.35 3.19
CA ALA A 22 -9.25 -1.30 4.10
C ALA A 22 -9.14 -2.72 3.55
N GLU A 23 -9.38 -2.88 2.27
CA GLU A 23 -9.26 -4.19 1.64
C GLU A 23 -7.83 -4.73 1.71
N ILE A 24 -6.87 -3.85 1.45
CA ILE A 24 -5.48 -4.25 1.48
C ILE A 24 -5.07 -4.66 2.89
N SER A 25 -5.50 -3.88 3.87
CA SER A 25 -5.20 -4.19 5.25
C SER A 25 -5.71 -5.59 5.61
N ASN A 26 -6.94 -5.90 5.22
CA ASN A 26 -7.50 -7.22 5.47
C ASN A 26 -6.73 -8.32 4.74
N GLN A 27 -6.36 -8.07 3.51
CA GLN A 27 -5.68 -9.10 2.70
C GLN A 27 -4.32 -9.45 3.27
N VAL A 28 -3.63 -8.50 3.86
CA VAL A 28 -2.32 -8.79 4.42
C VAL A 28 -2.39 -9.18 5.89
N GLY A 29 -3.61 -9.33 6.43
CA GLY A 29 -3.77 -9.85 7.78
C GLY A 29 -3.65 -8.81 8.88
N ILE A 30 -3.80 -7.55 8.55
CA ILE A 30 -3.79 -6.48 9.55
C ILE A 30 -5.21 -5.95 9.65
N MET A 31 -5.88 -6.26 10.76
CA MET A 31 -7.30 -5.98 10.87
C MET A 31 -7.62 -4.51 11.08
N ASP A 32 -6.67 -3.75 11.58
CA ASP A 32 -6.87 -2.33 11.86
C ASP A 32 -6.23 -1.50 10.76
N GLU A 33 -7.06 -0.83 9.95
CA GLU A 33 -6.57 -0.04 8.84
C GLU A 33 -5.64 1.07 9.30
N LYS A 34 -5.94 1.71 10.41
CA LYS A 34 -5.10 2.79 10.91
C LYS A 34 -3.72 2.27 11.31
N TYR A 35 -3.70 1.11 11.94
CA TYR A 35 -2.45 0.49 12.32
C TYR A 35 -1.65 0.12 11.08
N PHE A 36 -2.34 -0.42 10.06
CA PHE A 36 -1.70 -0.75 8.81
C PHE A 36 -1.03 0.48 8.18
N MET A 37 -1.73 1.61 8.17
CA MET A 37 -1.18 2.82 7.57
C MET A 37 0.04 3.31 8.33
N ARG A 38 0.02 3.20 9.64
CA ARG A 38 1.18 3.56 10.46
C ARG A 38 2.37 2.66 10.16
N LEU A 39 2.11 1.36 10.09
CA LEU A 39 3.16 0.41 9.80
C LEU A 39 3.76 0.66 8.43
N PHE A 40 2.90 0.90 7.45
CA PHE A 40 3.39 1.12 6.09
C PHE A 40 4.34 2.32 6.07
N LYS A 41 3.93 3.41 6.67
CA LYS A 41 4.80 4.59 6.68
C LYS A 41 6.10 4.32 7.42
N ARG A 42 6.04 3.57 8.49
CA ARG A 42 7.21 3.26 9.27
C ARG A 42 8.23 2.45 8.46
N TYR A 43 7.76 1.48 7.71
CA TYR A 43 8.66 0.62 6.94
C TYR A 43 9.08 1.24 5.62
N GLU A 44 8.21 2.00 4.99
CA GLU A 44 8.47 2.52 3.66
C GLU A 44 8.88 3.99 3.63
N GLY A 45 8.67 4.71 4.72
CA GLY A 45 9.02 6.12 4.76
C GLY A 45 7.99 7.05 4.15
N VAL A 46 6.97 6.52 3.49
CA VAL A 46 5.89 7.30 2.92
C VAL A 46 4.59 6.59 3.22
N THR A 47 3.48 7.33 3.13
CA THR A 47 2.18 6.72 3.37
C THR A 47 1.80 5.79 2.23
N ALA A 48 0.87 4.87 2.52
CA ALA A 48 0.39 3.97 1.48
C ALA A 48 -0.26 4.73 0.34
N THR A 49 -1.01 5.78 0.67
CA THR A 49 -1.66 6.59 -0.36
C THR A 49 -0.62 7.27 -1.24
N SER A 50 0.40 7.86 -0.62
CA SER A 50 1.46 8.51 -1.40
C SER A 50 2.19 7.51 -2.29
N TYR A 51 2.44 6.34 -1.76
CA TYR A 51 3.11 5.30 -2.53
C TYR A 51 2.31 4.94 -3.78
N ARG A 52 1.02 4.73 -3.60
CA ARG A 52 0.14 4.38 -4.72
C ARG A 52 0.09 5.49 -5.75
N GLU A 53 -0.10 6.72 -5.27
CA GLU A 53 -0.21 7.85 -6.18
C GLU A 53 1.06 8.06 -6.98
N ALA A 54 2.20 7.91 -6.33
CA ALA A 54 3.46 8.06 -7.03
C ALA A 54 3.62 7.00 -8.12
N PHE A 55 3.20 5.79 -7.84
CA PHE A 55 3.29 4.71 -8.81
C PHE A 55 2.43 5.01 -10.04
N PHE A 56 1.19 5.38 -9.83
CA PHE A 56 0.28 5.60 -10.95
C PHE A 56 0.58 6.90 -11.68
N GLN A 57 1.07 7.91 -10.97
CA GLN A 57 1.49 9.14 -11.62
C GLN A 57 2.68 8.91 -12.54
N LYS A 58 3.60 8.09 -12.09
CA LYS A 58 4.75 7.75 -12.90
C LYS A 58 4.33 7.11 -14.20
N LYS A 59 3.37 6.18 -14.11
CA LYS A 59 2.86 5.53 -15.31
C LYS A 59 2.18 6.52 -16.23
N LYS A 60 1.46 7.45 -15.64
CA LYS A 60 0.73 8.45 -16.41
C LYS A 60 1.65 9.37 -17.16
N ASN A 61 2.76 9.71 -16.56
CA ASN A 61 3.69 10.68 -17.15
C ASN A 61 4.60 10.09 -18.19
N ARG A 62 4.50 8.82 -18.41
CA ARG A 62 5.28 8.19 -19.46
C ARG A 62 4.59 8.35 -20.79
N ILE A 63 5.08 9.21 -21.57
CA ILE A 63 4.49 9.46 -22.88
C ILE A 63 5.50 9.30 -23.97
#